data_499a8656f5510176c9f213ab9944443a
#
_entry.id   499a8656f5510176c9f213ab9944443a
#
_cell.length_a   1.000
_cell.length_b   1.000
_cell.length_c   1.000
_cell.angle_alpha   90.00
_cell.angle_beta   90.00
_cell.angle_gamma   90.00
#
_symmetry.space_group_name_H-M   'P 1'
#
loop_
_entity.id
_entity.type
_entity.pdbx_description
1 polymer ?
#
loop_
_entity_poly.entity_id
_entity_poly.type
_entity_poly.pdbx_seq_one_letter_code
_entity_poly.pdbx_strand_id
1 'polypeptide(L)'
;MGKYFGTDGFRGEANVKLTADHAFRVGRYLGWYYGRDHKAKIVIGKDTRRSSYMFEYALAAGLTASGADAYLLHVTTTPSVSYVVRTEDFDCGIMISASHNPFNDNGIKVLNENGQKISADIEARIEAYLDGEIEELPLATGEDIGCTVDFASGRNRYIGHLISIPCHDFKNIKVGLDCSNGSSSAIAKSVFDALRAKTYVINNEPNGTNINRGCGSTHIEVLRQFVVDKGLDIGFAYDGDADRCIAVDHRGNIIDGDKIMYVCGKYLREKGQLNRNTVVTTVMSNLGLYKSLEREGIDYEQTAVGDKYVAENMMENNYSIGGEQSGHIIFSRYSATGDGILTSLMIMEACVDQKATLCDLAKEMKVYPQLLRNVRVSDKKTALENEKVKTAIEAAAEALGDDGRILVRESGTEPLIRVMVEAGTDDLCHKYVDSVVDVMEAEGLVVE
;
A
#
# COMPACT_ATOMS: atom_id res chain seq x y z
N MET A 1 11.41 4.38 -14.47
CA MET A 1 10.23 3.52 -14.50
C MET A 1 10.28 2.73 -15.77
N GLY A 2 9.94 1.45 -15.72
CA GLY A 2 9.83 0.59 -16.87
C GLY A 2 8.66 0.95 -17.79
N LYS A 3 8.54 0.26 -18.90
CA LYS A 3 7.44 0.43 -19.86
C LYS A 3 6.13 -0.15 -19.34
N TYR A 4 6.20 -1.27 -18.60
CA TYR A 4 5.06 -2.02 -18.07
C TYR A 4 4.99 -1.95 -16.54
N PHE A 5 6.16 -2.09 -15.88
CA PHE A 5 6.25 -2.05 -14.41
C PHE A 5 6.35 -0.62 -13.89
N GLY A 6 5.38 -0.24 -13.06
CA GLY A 6 5.41 0.98 -12.26
C GLY A 6 5.94 0.72 -10.84
N THR A 7 5.70 1.66 -9.92
CA THR A 7 6.11 1.51 -8.51
C THR A 7 5.41 0.36 -7.78
N ASP A 8 4.29 -0.15 -8.32
CA ASP A 8 3.47 -1.19 -7.69
C ASP A 8 3.04 -2.28 -8.69
N GLY A 9 4.00 -2.81 -9.43
CA GLY A 9 3.84 -3.87 -10.40
C GLY A 9 3.36 -3.42 -11.78
N PHE A 10 3.01 -4.38 -12.63
CA PHE A 10 2.46 -4.16 -13.96
C PHE A 10 0.95 -3.94 -13.86
N ARG A 11 0.49 -2.71 -14.03
CA ARG A 11 -0.94 -2.33 -13.92
C ARG A 11 -1.52 -1.83 -15.23
N GLY A 12 -2.79 -2.13 -15.44
CA GLY A 12 -3.55 -1.58 -16.56
C GLY A 12 -4.97 -2.10 -16.64
N GLU A 13 -5.76 -1.48 -17.50
CA GLU A 13 -7.10 -1.98 -17.81
C GLU A 13 -7.01 -3.39 -18.43
N ALA A 14 -7.78 -4.33 -17.85
CA ALA A 14 -7.75 -5.73 -18.22
C ALA A 14 -8.18 -5.94 -19.67
N ASN A 15 -7.42 -6.72 -20.45
CA ASN A 15 -7.57 -6.95 -21.87
C ASN A 15 -7.44 -5.70 -22.77
N VAL A 16 -6.97 -4.57 -22.23
CA VAL A 16 -6.63 -3.36 -22.98
C VAL A 16 -5.12 -3.12 -22.88
N LYS A 17 -4.63 -2.83 -21.67
CA LYS A 17 -3.19 -2.61 -21.40
C LYS A 17 -2.53 -3.85 -20.83
N LEU A 18 -3.19 -4.55 -19.93
CA LEU A 18 -2.73 -5.82 -19.34
C LEU A 18 -3.61 -6.95 -19.87
N THR A 19 -3.02 -7.86 -20.66
CA THR A 19 -3.72 -8.96 -21.33
C THR A 19 -3.38 -10.32 -20.72
N ALA A 20 -4.18 -11.34 -21.03
CA ALA A 20 -3.88 -12.73 -20.65
C ALA A 20 -2.56 -13.24 -21.26
N ASP A 21 -2.18 -12.75 -22.45
CA ASP A 21 -0.89 -13.07 -23.07
C ASP A 21 0.28 -12.49 -22.27
N HIS A 22 0.17 -11.23 -21.83
CA HIS A 22 1.16 -10.66 -20.91
C HIS A 22 1.32 -11.50 -19.64
N ALA A 23 0.21 -11.91 -19.01
CA ALA A 23 0.24 -12.74 -17.81
C ALA A 23 0.89 -14.11 -18.07
N PHE A 24 0.54 -14.76 -19.20
CA PHE A 24 1.16 -16.01 -19.61
C PHE A 24 2.67 -15.87 -19.80
N ARG A 25 3.12 -14.83 -20.49
CA ARG A 25 4.55 -14.56 -20.72
C ARG A 25 5.30 -14.20 -19.44
N VAL A 26 4.69 -13.42 -18.53
CA VAL A 26 5.26 -13.19 -17.19
C VAL A 26 5.43 -14.52 -16.45
N GLY A 27 4.43 -15.40 -16.47
CA GLY A 27 4.53 -16.73 -15.90
C GLY A 27 5.64 -17.58 -16.55
N ARG A 28 5.76 -17.54 -17.91
CA ARG A 28 6.84 -18.20 -18.65
C ARG A 28 8.21 -17.73 -18.16
N TYR A 29 8.41 -16.42 -18.07
CA TYR A 29 9.68 -15.87 -17.66
C TYR A 29 10.04 -16.24 -16.22
N LEU A 30 9.11 -16.07 -15.28
CA LEU A 30 9.36 -16.39 -13.86
C LEU A 30 9.61 -17.88 -13.64
N GLY A 31 8.83 -18.75 -14.28
CA GLY A 31 9.03 -20.21 -14.19
C GLY A 31 10.40 -20.63 -14.71
N TRP A 32 10.85 -20.08 -15.83
CA TRP A 32 12.19 -20.31 -16.35
C TRP A 32 13.28 -19.70 -15.48
N TYR A 33 13.08 -18.45 -15.03
CA TYR A 33 14.11 -17.69 -14.29
C TYR A 33 14.45 -18.35 -12.95
N TYR A 34 13.44 -18.74 -12.18
CA TYR A 34 13.62 -19.42 -10.89
C TYR A 34 13.87 -20.93 -11.04
N GLY A 35 13.48 -21.52 -12.15
CA GLY A 35 13.60 -22.96 -12.41
C GLY A 35 14.94 -23.42 -13.01
N ARG A 36 15.97 -22.55 -13.06
CA ARG A 36 17.26 -22.90 -13.73
C ARG A 36 18.06 -23.99 -13.04
N ASP A 37 18.01 -24.03 -11.72
CA ASP A 37 18.83 -24.92 -10.91
C ASP A 37 18.03 -25.97 -10.15
N HIS A 38 16.72 -25.82 -10.07
CA HIS A 38 15.77 -26.72 -9.39
C HIS A 38 14.36 -26.53 -9.95
N LYS A 39 13.43 -27.36 -9.54
CA LYS A 39 12.01 -27.18 -9.89
C LYS A 39 11.41 -26.07 -9.04
N ALA A 40 11.18 -24.91 -9.63
CA ALA A 40 10.69 -23.74 -8.91
C ALA A 40 9.27 -23.94 -8.37
N LYS A 41 9.01 -23.38 -7.19
CA LYS A 41 7.70 -23.30 -6.53
C LYS A 41 7.26 -21.85 -6.46
N ILE A 42 6.19 -21.50 -7.15
CA ILE A 42 5.71 -20.13 -7.23
C ILE A 42 4.27 -20.08 -6.71
N VAL A 43 4.03 -19.21 -5.72
CA VAL A 43 2.71 -19.06 -5.14
C VAL A 43 1.96 -17.89 -5.79
N ILE A 44 0.67 -18.07 -6.08
CA ILE A 44 -0.20 -17.07 -6.70
C ILE A 44 -1.38 -16.78 -5.79
N GLY A 45 -1.57 -15.49 -5.46
CA GLY A 45 -2.77 -14.96 -4.83
C GLY A 45 -3.47 -13.97 -5.75
N LYS A 46 -4.75 -13.72 -5.50
CA LYS A 46 -5.55 -12.77 -6.28
C LYS A 46 -6.56 -12.04 -5.42
N ASP A 47 -6.96 -10.86 -5.88
CA ASP A 47 -8.13 -10.17 -5.34
C ASP A 47 -9.44 -10.70 -5.96
N THR A 48 -10.53 -10.02 -5.67
CA THR A 48 -11.89 -10.45 -6.05
C THR A 48 -12.32 -10.00 -7.45
N ARG A 49 -11.48 -9.31 -8.22
CA ARG A 49 -11.80 -8.83 -9.58
C ARG A 49 -12.14 -9.99 -10.51
N ARG A 50 -13.10 -9.79 -11.38
CA ARG A 50 -13.47 -10.79 -12.39
C ARG A 50 -12.28 -11.20 -13.26
N SER A 51 -11.46 -10.24 -13.67
CA SER A 51 -10.27 -10.45 -14.48
C SER A 51 -9.14 -11.19 -13.75
N SER A 52 -9.13 -11.19 -12.41
CA SER A 52 -8.10 -11.87 -11.62
C SER A 52 -8.11 -13.39 -11.84
N TYR A 53 -9.27 -13.99 -12.09
CA TYR A 53 -9.38 -15.41 -12.44
C TYR A 53 -8.72 -15.73 -13.80
N MET A 54 -8.94 -14.88 -14.80
CA MET A 54 -8.32 -15.03 -16.12
C MET A 54 -6.79 -14.94 -16.02
N PHE A 55 -6.28 -13.96 -15.26
CA PHE A 55 -4.85 -13.77 -15.09
C PHE A 55 -4.20 -14.88 -14.27
N GLU A 56 -4.89 -15.40 -13.24
CA GLU A 56 -4.40 -16.56 -12.47
C GLU A 56 -4.17 -17.78 -13.36
N TYR A 57 -5.14 -18.11 -14.21
CA TYR A 57 -5.00 -19.24 -15.15
C TYR A 57 -3.91 -19.01 -16.20
N ALA A 58 -3.79 -17.79 -16.70
CA ALA A 58 -2.75 -17.46 -17.68
C ALA A 58 -1.34 -17.55 -17.07
N LEU A 59 -1.14 -16.99 -15.86
CA LEU A 59 0.12 -17.11 -15.10
C LEU A 59 0.46 -18.56 -14.79
N ALA A 60 -0.51 -19.33 -14.26
CA ALA A 60 -0.31 -20.73 -13.94
C ALA A 60 0.07 -21.57 -15.17
N ALA A 61 -0.57 -21.32 -16.32
CA ALA A 61 -0.21 -21.98 -17.58
C ALA A 61 1.20 -21.63 -18.02
N GLY A 62 1.61 -20.36 -17.90
CA GLY A 62 2.97 -19.90 -18.23
C GLY A 62 4.02 -20.54 -17.33
N LEU A 63 3.79 -20.57 -16.02
CA LEU A 63 4.68 -21.19 -15.03
C LEU A 63 4.88 -22.67 -15.32
N THR A 64 3.78 -23.40 -15.45
CA THR A 64 3.82 -24.87 -15.65
C THR A 64 4.43 -25.25 -17.00
N ALA A 65 4.20 -24.45 -18.04
CA ALA A 65 4.85 -24.62 -19.34
C ALA A 65 6.38 -24.38 -19.30
N SER A 66 6.87 -23.70 -18.29
CA SER A 66 8.32 -23.50 -18.04
C SER A 66 8.90 -24.44 -16.98
N GLY A 67 8.13 -25.42 -16.48
CA GLY A 67 8.58 -26.43 -15.55
C GLY A 67 8.39 -26.08 -14.06
N ALA A 68 7.91 -24.88 -13.74
CA ALA A 68 7.63 -24.47 -12.34
C ALA A 68 6.28 -25.00 -11.86
N ASP A 69 6.18 -25.33 -10.57
CA ASP A 69 4.92 -25.64 -9.93
C ASP A 69 4.22 -24.37 -9.44
N ALA A 70 2.93 -24.21 -9.78
CA ALA A 70 2.11 -23.07 -9.43
C ALA A 70 1.18 -23.39 -8.26
N TYR A 71 1.37 -22.75 -7.11
CA TYR A 71 0.58 -22.94 -5.90
C TYR A 71 -0.49 -21.85 -5.77
N LEU A 72 -1.76 -22.24 -5.77
CA LEU A 72 -2.88 -21.31 -5.83
C LEU A 72 -3.45 -21.04 -4.43
N LEU A 73 -3.27 -19.83 -3.91
CA LEU A 73 -3.90 -19.36 -2.66
C LEU A 73 -5.36 -18.92 -2.89
N HIS A 74 -5.76 -18.77 -4.16
CA HIS A 74 -7.04 -18.17 -4.54
C HIS A 74 -7.20 -16.73 -4.04
N VAL A 75 -8.43 -16.33 -3.65
CA VAL A 75 -8.69 -15.00 -3.12
C VAL A 75 -8.00 -14.82 -1.78
N THR A 76 -7.02 -13.93 -1.74
CA THR A 76 -6.24 -13.60 -0.56
C THR A 76 -5.64 -12.19 -0.67
N THR A 77 -5.05 -11.67 0.42
CA THR A 77 -4.46 -10.34 0.47
C THR A 77 -3.02 -10.32 0.00
N THR A 78 -2.49 -9.17 -0.43
CA THR A 78 -1.08 -8.99 -0.78
C THR A 78 -0.16 -9.41 0.37
N PRO A 79 -0.37 -8.98 1.63
CA PRO A 79 0.46 -9.43 2.75
C PRO A 79 0.37 -10.94 3.03
N SER A 80 -0.75 -11.59 2.70
CA SER A 80 -0.86 -13.05 2.79
C SER A 80 0.09 -13.75 1.82
N VAL A 81 0.19 -13.27 0.58
CA VAL A 81 1.16 -13.80 -0.40
C VAL A 81 2.59 -13.57 0.09
N SER A 82 2.91 -12.35 0.53
CA SER A 82 4.22 -12.00 1.10
C SER A 82 4.60 -12.90 2.28
N TYR A 83 3.67 -13.15 3.20
CA TYR A 83 3.87 -14.02 4.34
C TYR A 83 4.17 -15.46 3.92
N VAL A 84 3.36 -16.02 3.02
CA VAL A 84 3.48 -17.42 2.57
C VAL A 84 4.78 -17.64 1.82
N VAL A 85 5.17 -16.73 0.92
CA VAL A 85 6.46 -16.83 0.21
C VAL A 85 7.60 -16.96 1.20
N ARG A 86 7.65 -16.09 2.20
CA ARG A 86 8.74 -16.00 3.16
C ARG A 86 8.80 -17.18 4.14
N THR A 87 7.68 -17.81 4.42
CA THR A 87 7.59 -18.82 5.50
C THR A 87 7.47 -20.26 5.02
N GLU A 88 7.29 -20.51 3.71
CA GLU A 88 6.98 -21.83 3.17
C GLU A 88 7.92 -22.26 2.03
N ASP A 89 9.13 -21.71 1.97
CA ASP A 89 10.16 -22.05 0.98
C ASP A 89 9.70 -21.94 -0.49
N PHE A 90 9.02 -20.84 -0.83
CA PHE A 90 8.70 -20.49 -2.21
C PHE A 90 9.79 -19.59 -2.81
N ASP A 91 10.10 -19.81 -4.09
CA ASP A 91 11.08 -19.00 -4.82
C ASP A 91 10.56 -17.61 -5.14
N CYS A 92 9.24 -17.49 -5.34
CA CYS A 92 8.60 -16.27 -5.78
C CYS A 92 7.11 -16.29 -5.42
N GLY A 93 6.54 -15.10 -5.21
CA GLY A 93 5.11 -14.89 -5.05
C GLY A 93 4.55 -13.95 -6.10
N ILE A 94 3.33 -14.21 -6.51
CA ILE A 94 2.60 -13.34 -7.45
C ILE A 94 1.28 -12.94 -6.82
N MET A 95 1.02 -11.62 -6.73
CA MET A 95 -0.29 -11.11 -6.36
C MET A 95 -0.96 -10.44 -7.56
N ILE A 96 -2.17 -10.89 -7.87
CA ILE A 96 -2.99 -10.35 -8.96
C ILE A 96 -3.98 -9.35 -8.36
N SER A 97 -3.65 -8.08 -8.45
CA SER A 97 -4.48 -6.97 -7.95
C SER A 97 -4.02 -5.62 -8.51
N ALA A 98 -4.96 -4.69 -8.64
CA ALA A 98 -4.68 -3.27 -8.84
C ALA A 98 -5.02 -2.43 -7.59
N SER A 99 -4.94 -3.02 -6.38
CA SER A 99 -5.17 -2.35 -5.10
C SER A 99 -6.50 -1.56 -5.08
N HIS A 100 -6.45 -0.25 -4.91
CA HIS A 100 -7.61 0.65 -4.79
C HIS A 100 -8.24 1.07 -6.12
N ASN A 101 -7.71 0.65 -7.28
CA ASN A 101 -8.27 1.00 -8.59
C ASN A 101 -9.66 0.36 -8.81
N PRO A 102 -10.49 0.90 -9.72
CA PRO A 102 -11.77 0.29 -10.08
C PRO A 102 -11.60 -1.12 -10.67
N PHE A 103 -12.69 -1.88 -10.74
CA PHE A 103 -12.67 -3.32 -11.07
C PHE A 103 -12.16 -3.67 -12.47
N ASN A 104 -12.26 -2.75 -13.43
CA ASN A 104 -11.80 -2.92 -14.81
C ASN A 104 -10.27 -2.90 -14.95
N ASP A 105 -9.57 -2.26 -14.00
CA ASP A 105 -8.12 -2.36 -13.90
C ASP A 105 -7.72 -3.64 -13.18
N ASN A 106 -6.51 -4.12 -13.48
CA ASN A 106 -5.86 -5.17 -12.73
C ASN A 106 -4.34 -4.96 -12.74
N GLY A 107 -3.62 -5.82 -12.00
CA GLY A 107 -2.18 -5.75 -11.90
C GLY A 107 -1.55 -7.09 -11.57
N ILE A 108 -0.26 -7.19 -11.85
CA ILE A 108 0.59 -8.32 -11.47
C ILE A 108 1.74 -7.75 -10.65
N LYS A 109 1.74 -8.05 -9.35
CA LYS A 109 2.83 -7.73 -8.41
C LYS A 109 3.64 -9.01 -8.23
N VAL A 110 4.96 -8.91 -8.38
CA VAL A 110 5.87 -10.05 -8.18
C VAL A 110 6.70 -9.80 -6.92
N LEU A 111 6.77 -10.81 -6.07
CA LEU A 111 7.48 -10.79 -4.80
C LEU A 111 8.62 -11.79 -4.82
N ASN A 112 9.78 -11.43 -4.31
CA ASN A 112 10.92 -12.32 -4.15
C ASN A 112 10.72 -13.30 -2.98
N GLU A 113 11.68 -14.17 -2.76
CA GLU A 113 11.71 -15.18 -1.69
C GLU A 113 11.58 -14.59 -0.28
N ASN A 114 11.91 -13.31 -0.10
CA ASN A 114 11.75 -12.59 1.16
C ASN A 114 10.38 -11.92 1.32
N GLY A 115 9.47 -12.14 0.38
CA GLY A 115 8.12 -11.53 0.37
C GLY A 115 8.11 -10.04 0.04
N GLN A 116 9.19 -9.53 -0.54
CA GLN A 116 9.37 -8.14 -0.97
C GLN A 116 9.22 -8.04 -2.49
N LYS A 117 9.00 -6.83 -3.00
CA LYS A 117 8.98 -6.60 -4.45
C LYS A 117 10.30 -7.03 -5.10
N ILE A 118 10.21 -7.61 -6.29
CA ILE A 118 11.41 -7.99 -7.07
C ILE A 118 12.25 -6.75 -7.42
N SER A 119 13.53 -7.00 -7.72
CA SER A 119 14.45 -5.94 -8.13
C SER A 119 14.09 -5.34 -9.49
N ALA A 120 14.47 -4.08 -9.70
CA ALA A 120 14.29 -3.39 -10.99
C ALA A 120 15.00 -4.12 -12.17
N ASP A 121 16.08 -4.87 -11.89
CA ASP A 121 16.76 -5.68 -12.91
C ASP A 121 15.87 -6.83 -13.41
N ILE A 122 15.17 -7.51 -12.49
CA ILE A 122 14.24 -8.60 -12.87
C ILE A 122 13.03 -8.00 -13.59
N GLU A 123 12.48 -6.88 -13.13
CA GLU A 123 11.40 -6.17 -13.84
C GLU A 123 11.80 -5.83 -15.27
N ALA A 124 12.98 -5.23 -15.48
CA ALA A 124 13.49 -4.88 -16.80
C ALA A 124 13.68 -6.10 -17.73
N ARG A 125 14.12 -7.23 -17.18
CA ARG A 125 14.24 -8.47 -17.96
C ARG A 125 12.89 -9.07 -18.33
N ILE A 126 11.89 -8.99 -17.45
CA ILE A 126 10.51 -9.38 -17.79
C ILE A 126 10.00 -8.49 -18.92
N GLU A 127 10.22 -7.18 -18.86
CA GLU A 127 9.81 -6.24 -19.91
C GLU A 127 10.48 -6.56 -21.25
N ALA A 128 11.78 -6.80 -21.26
CA ALA A 128 12.53 -7.19 -22.47
C ALA A 128 11.98 -8.50 -23.08
N TYR A 129 11.58 -9.47 -22.26
CA TYR A 129 10.93 -10.68 -22.75
C TYR A 129 9.53 -10.42 -23.30
N LEU A 130 8.74 -9.55 -22.68
CA LEU A 130 7.42 -9.15 -23.19
C LEU A 130 7.52 -8.44 -24.54
N ASP A 131 8.54 -7.61 -24.74
CA ASP A 131 8.79 -6.89 -25.99
C ASP A 131 9.46 -7.75 -27.08
N GLY A 132 9.83 -9.00 -26.77
CA GLY A 132 10.49 -9.91 -27.75
C GLY A 132 11.97 -9.58 -27.98
N GLU A 133 12.60 -8.83 -27.06
CA GLU A 133 14.04 -8.52 -27.11
C GLU A 133 14.90 -9.67 -26.58
N ILE A 134 14.30 -10.62 -25.88
CA ILE A 134 14.91 -11.87 -25.42
C ILE A 134 14.34 -13.01 -26.28
N GLU A 135 15.21 -13.96 -26.68
CA GLU A 135 14.80 -15.16 -27.42
C GLU A 135 13.70 -15.94 -26.66
N GLU A 136 12.87 -16.66 -27.42
CA GLU A 136 11.81 -17.47 -26.83
C GLU A 136 12.39 -18.54 -25.87
N LEU A 137 11.85 -18.59 -24.68
CA LEU A 137 12.32 -19.47 -23.61
C LEU A 137 11.93 -20.93 -23.90
N PRO A 138 12.74 -21.90 -23.49
CA PRO A 138 12.43 -23.32 -23.71
C PRO A 138 11.14 -23.73 -23.01
N LEU A 139 10.38 -24.64 -23.59
CA LEU A 139 9.23 -25.29 -22.99
C LEU A 139 9.69 -26.55 -22.25
N ALA A 140 9.15 -26.77 -21.07
CA ALA A 140 9.28 -28.04 -20.38
C ALA A 140 8.49 -29.14 -21.11
N THR A 141 8.99 -30.37 -21.08
CA THR A 141 8.35 -31.52 -21.73
C THR A 141 8.30 -32.73 -20.79
N GLY A 142 7.33 -33.63 -21.01
CA GLY A 142 7.23 -34.86 -20.26
C GLY A 142 7.09 -34.63 -18.76
N GLU A 143 7.97 -35.22 -17.97
CA GLU A 143 7.99 -35.14 -16.49
C GLU A 143 8.46 -33.77 -15.96
N ASP A 144 9.09 -32.96 -16.79
CA ASP A 144 9.57 -31.64 -16.41
C ASP A 144 8.45 -30.59 -16.45
N ILE A 145 7.30 -30.87 -17.06
CA ILE A 145 6.15 -29.96 -17.03
C ILE A 145 5.72 -29.75 -15.58
N GLY A 146 5.53 -28.47 -15.18
CA GLY A 146 5.05 -28.13 -13.85
C GLY A 146 3.58 -28.52 -13.61
N CYS A 147 3.15 -28.47 -12.37
CA CYS A 147 1.77 -28.72 -12.01
C CYS A 147 1.15 -27.55 -11.24
N THR A 148 -0.17 -27.52 -11.16
CA THR A 148 -0.91 -26.61 -10.27
C THR A 148 -1.26 -27.33 -8.97
N VAL A 149 -1.09 -26.65 -7.85
CA VAL A 149 -1.41 -27.15 -6.52
C VAL A 149 -2.41 -26.21 -5.86
N ASP A 150 -3.54 -26.73 -5.39
CA ASP A 150 -4.45 -25.97 -4.51
C ASP A 150 -3.77 -25.78 -3.15
N PHE A 151 -3.48 -24.53 -2.78
CA PHE A 151 -2.75 -24.19 -1.57
C PHE A 151 -3.51 -23.22 -0.66
N ALA A 152 -4.83 -23.35 -0.58
CA ALA A 152 -5.66 -22.56 0.33
C ALA A 152 -5.22 -22.65 1.80
N SER A 153 -4.51 -23.72 2.18
CA SER A 153 -3.91 -23.89 3.51
C SER A 153 -2.87 -22.81 3.85
N GLY A 154 -2.14 -22.29 2.86
CA GLY A 154 -1.21 -21.18 3.04
C GLY A 154 -1.88 -19.92 3.57
N ARG A 155 -3.05 -19.56 3.01
CA ARG A 155 -3.88 -18.46 3.53
C ARG A 155 -4.28 -18.68 4.98
N ASN A 156 -4.63 -19.91 5.37
CA ASN A 156 -5.03 -20.23 6.74
C ASN A 156 -3.85 -20.07 7.72
N ARG A 157 -2.61 -20.33 7.28
CA ARG A 157 -1.40 -20.07 8.09
C ARG A 157 -1.19 -18.58 8.32
N TYR A 158 -1.40 -17.74 7.32
CA TYR A 158 -1.39 -16.28 7.49
C TYR A 158 -2.46 -15.81 8.47
N ILE A 159 -3.69 -16.35 8.41
CA ILE A 159 -4.73 -16.05 9.40
C ILE A 159 -4.28 -16.45 10.81
N GLY A 160 -3.69 -17.64 10.97
CA GLY A 160 -3.12 -18.08 12.24
C GLY A 160 -2.00 -17.17 12.75
N HIS A 161 -1.14 -16.71 11.86
CA HIS A 161 -0.09 -15.73 12.17
C HIS A 161 -0.69 -14.44 12.72
N LEU A 162 -1.65 -13.84 12.02
CA LEU A 162 -2.31 -12.61 12.47
C LEU A 162 -2.95 -12.76 13.86
N ILE A 163 -3.65 -13.89 14.11
CA ILE A 163 -4.28 -14.17 15.40
C ILE A 163 -3.24 -14.30 16.53
N SER A 164 -2.03 -14.75 16.22
CA SER A 164 -0.95 -14.94 17.19
C SER A 164 -0.20 -13.67 17.61
N ILE A 165 -0.39 -12.54 16.90
CA ILE A 165 0.35 -11.30 17.12
C ILE A 165 -0.12 -10.52 18.35
N PRO A 166 -1.42 -10.24 18.54
CA PRO A 166 -1.89 -9.52 19.72
C PRO A 166 -1.66 -10.31 21.00
N CYS A 167 -1.25 -9.61 22.05
CA CYS A 167 -1.11 -10.19 23.40
C CYS A 167 -2.43 -10.20 24.18
N HIS A 168 -3.41 -9.42 23.71
CA HIS A 168 -4.71 -9.25 24.36
C HIS A 168 -5.84 -9.77 23.46
N ASP A 169 -6.95 -10.21 24.06
CA ASP A 169 -8.19 -10.37 23.34
C ASP A 169 -8.97 -9.06 23.23
N PHE A 170 -9.86 -8.96 22.26
CA PHE A 170 -10.65 -7.76 21.99
C PHE A 170 -12.12 -7.91 22.48
N LYS A 171 -12.31 -8.71 23.51
CA LYS A 171 -13.64 -9.00 24.09
C LYS A 171 -14.37 -7.71 24.44
N ASN A 172 -15.63 -7.64 24.08
CA ASN A 172 -16.57 -6.54 24.28
C ASN A 172 -16.30 -5.29 23.41
N ILE A 173 -15.26 -5.23 22.60
CA ILE A 173 -15.04 -4.13 21.67
C ILE A 173 -15.87 -4.36 20.40
N LYS A 174 -16.66 -3.37 20.00
CA LYS A 174 -17.46 -3.37 18.78
C LYS A 174 -16.63 -2.78 17.64
N VAL A 175 -16.27 -3.62 16.69
CA VAL A 175 -15.40 -3.26 15.56
C VAL A 175 -16.19 -3.24 14.27
N GLY A 176 -16.14 -2.13 13.54
CA GLY A 176 -16.64 -2.02 12.15
C GLY A 176 -15.53 -2.38 11.16
N LEU A 177 -15.84 -3.21 10.16
CA LEU A 177 -14.90 -3.58 9.11
C LEU A 177 -15.51 -3.27 7.75
N ASP A 178 -14.87 -2.41 6.96
CA ASP A 178 -15.18 -2.22 5.54
C ASP A 178 -14.16 -2.98 4.69
N CYS A 179 -14.61 -4.07 4.09
CA CYS A 179 -13.76 -4.97 3.32
C CYS A 179 -13.63 -4.57 1.83
N SER A 180 -14.11 -3.40 1.41
CA SER A 180 -14.05 -2.89 0.04
C SER A 180 -14.55 -3.86 -1.05
N ASN A 181 -15.33 -4.90 -0.69
CA ASN A 181 -15.63 -6.06 -1.53
C ASN A 181 -14.35 -6.69 -2.14
N GLY A 182 -13.22 -6.52 -1.47
CA GLY A 182 -11.88 -6.99 -1.83
C GLY A 182 -11.47 -8.27 -1.10
N SER A 183 -10.19 -8.54 -1.11
CA SER A 183 -9.58 -9.75 -0.55
C SER A 183 -9.71 -9.88 0.96
N SER A 184 -9.80 -8.78 1.70
CA SER A 184 -10.05 -8.79 3.15
C SER A 184 -11.39 -9.44 3.53
N SER A 185 -12.37 -9.50 2.60
CA SER A 185 -13.67 -10.14 2.81
C SER A 185 -13.56 -11.61 3.28
N ALA A 186 -12.52 -12.30 2.83
CA ALA A 186 -12.28 -13.70 3.18
C ALA A 186 -11.51 -13.91 4.50
N ILE A 187 -10.93 -12.85 5.08
CA ILE A 187 -9.93 -12.96 6.16
C ILE A 187 -10.30 -12.13 7.38
N ALA A 188 -10.58 -10.83 7.21
CA ALA A 188 -10.63 -9.86 8.30
C ALA A 188 -11.60 -10.27 9.42
N LYS A 189 -12.85 -10.62 9.06
CA LYS A 189 -13.86 -11.03 10.06
C LYS A 189 -13.40 -12.21 10.90
N SER A 190 -12.82 -13.25 10.29
CA SER A 190 -12.40 -14.46 11.00
C SER A 190 -11.27 -14.19 11.98
N VAL A 191 -10.36 -13.28 11.67
CA VAL A 191 -9.26 -12.85 12.55
C VAL A 191 -9.81 -12.12 13.78
N PHE A 192 -10.69 -11.14 13.58
CA PHE A 192 -11.26 -10.37 14.69
C PHE A 192 -12.21 -11.21 15.56
N ASP A 193 -13.00 -12.12 14.97
CA ASP A 193 -13.86 -13.04 15.70
C ASP A 193 -13.02 -14.01 16.57
N ALA A 194 -11.90 -14.54 16.05
CA ALA A 194 -10.99 -15.40 16.80
C ALA A 194 -10.37 -14.65 18.00
N LEU A 195 -10.13 -13.35 17.86
CA LEU A 195 -9.68 -12.47 18.94
C LEU A 195 -10.83 -11.93 19.82
N ARG A 196 -12.04 -12.47 19.65
CA ARG A 196 -13.23 -12.23 20.48
C ARG A 196 -13.83 -10.82 20.34
N ALA A 197 -13.47 -10.06 19.30
CA ALA A 197 -14.12 -8.80 19.01
C ALA A 197 -15.58 -9.02 18.59
N LYS A 198 -16.45 -8.02 18.82
CA LYS A 198 -17.80 -8.01 18.28
C LYS A 198 -17.79 -7.31 16.93
N THR A 199 -17.65 -8.10 15.86
CA THR A 199 -17.45 -7.58 14.49
C THR A 199 -18.75 -7.26 13.77
N TYR A 200 -18.76 -6.11 13.09
CA TYR A 200 -19.80 -5.64 12.18
C TYR A 200 -19.15 -5.35 10.84
N VAL A 201 -19.55 -6.06 9.80
CA VAL A 201 -18.87 -6.02 8.51
C VAL A 201 -19.78 -5.42 7.44
N ILE A 202 -19.22 -4.54 6.61
CA ILE A 202 -19.85 -3.99 5.42
C ILE A 202 -18.94 -4.25 4.20
N ASN A 203 -19.52 -4.17 3.00
CA ASN A 203 -18.81 -4.35 1.74
C ASN A 203 -17.96 -5.62 1.69
N ASN A 204 -18.54 -6.76 2.07
CA ASN A 204 -17.88 -8.07 2.13
C ASN A 204 -18.57 -9.15 1.26
N GLU A 205 -19.31 -8.72 0.24
CA GLU A 205 -19.99 -9.59 -0.73
C GLU A 205 -19.46 -9.33 -2.14
N PRO A 206 -18.22 -9.75 -2.44
CA PRO A 206 -17.60 -9.51 -3.73
C PRO A 206 -18.33 -10.24 -4.86
N ASN A 207 -18.59 -9.55 -5.96
CA ASN A 207 -19.23 -10.11 -7.17
C ASN A 207 -18.35 -10.02 -8.43
N GLY A 208 -17.10 -9.60 -8.27
CA GLY A 208 -16.12 -9.48 -9.35
C GLY A 208 -16.08 -8.09 -10.02
N THR A 209 -17.08 -7.24 -9.77
CA THR A 209 -17.22 -5.90 -10.38
C THR A 209 -17.47 -4.78 -9.38
N ASN A 210 -17.59 -5.09 -8.11
CA ASN A 210 -17.92 -4.12 -7.05
C ASN A 210 -16.76 -3.79 -6.11
N ILE A 211 -15.56 -4.32 -6.33
CA ILE A 211 -14.36 -3.99 -5.54
C ILE A 211 -14.08 -2.48 -5.57
N ASN A 212 -13.81 -1.87 -4.42
CA ASN A 212 -13.55 -0.43 -4.22
C ASN A 212 -14.68 0.51 -4.67
N ARG A 213 -15.82 0.00 -5.09
CA ARG A 213 -16.91 0.83 -5.64
C ARG A 213 -17.68 1.54 -4.53
N GLY A 214 -17.27 2.79 -4.24
CA GLY A 214 -17.87 3.60 -3.19
C GLY A 214 -17.69 3.00 -1.80
N CYS A 215 -16.58 2.33 -1.54
CA CYS A 215 -16.29 1.66 -0.27
C CYS A 215 -14.76 1.54 -0.05
N GLY A 216 -14.37 1.06 1.14
CA GLY A 216 -12.99 0.82 1.51
C GLY A 216 -12.21 2.09 1.86
N SER A 217 -10.88 1.98 1.92
CA SER A 217 -9.98 3.02 2.42
C SER A 217 -10.02 4.34 1.63
N THR A 218 -10.41 4.31 0.34
CA THR A 218 -10.55 5.49 -0.51
C THR A 218 -11.91 6.17 -0.44
N HIS A 219 -12.89 5.54 0.23
CA HIS A 219 -14.24 6.04 0.44
C HIS A 219 -14.64 5.92 1.92
N ILE A 220 -13.77 6.40 2.79
CA ILE A 220 -13.84 6.23 4.24
C ILE A 220 -15.12 6.76 4.89
N GLU A 221 -15.81 7.70 4.24
CA GLU A 221 -17.06 8.28 4.74
C GLU A 221 -18.18 7.25 4.96
N VAL A 222 -18.16 6.16 4.19
CA VAL A 222 -19.10 5.05 4.35
C VAL A 222 -18.88 4.35 5.68
N LEU A 223 -17.64 4.00 6.01
CA LEU A 223 -17.29 3.41 7.31
C LEU A 223 -17.53 4.40 8.45
N ARG A 224 -17.18 5.68 8.26
CA ARG A 224 -17.39 6.74 9.24
C ARG A 224 -18.85 6.82 9.68
N GLN A 225 -19.76 6.89 8.70
CA GLN A 225 -21.20 6.92 8.98
C GLN A 225 -21.66 5.63 9.69
N PHE A 226 -21.18 4.48 9.23
CA PHE A 226 -21.50 3.18 9.83
C PHE A 226 -21.07 3.06 11.29
N VAL A 227 -19.86 3.54 11.64
CA VAL A 227 -19.35 3.54 13.01
C VAL A 227 -20.25 4.37 13.93
N VAL A 228 -20.61 5.58 13.50
CA VAL A 228 -21.45 6.50 14.28
C VAL A 228 -22.87 5.97 14.44
N ASP A 229 -23.50 5.54 13.34
CA ASP A 229 -24.90 5.07 13.35
C ASP A 229 -25.09 3.80 14.20
N LYS A 230 -24.10 2.91 14.21
CA LYS A 230 -24.14 1.65 14.97
C LYS A 230 -23.60 1.79 16.39
N GLY A 231 -23.03 2.95 16.76
CA GLY A 231 -22.38 3.15 18.05
C GLY A 231 -21.25 2.13 18.26
N LEU A 232 -20.37 2.02 17.28
CA LEU A 232 -19.20 1.14 17.33
C LEU A 232 -18.06 1.85 18.07
N ASP A 233 -17.15 1.08 18.66
CA ASP A 233 -16.01 1.63 19.39
C ASP A 233 -14.89 2.06 18.44
N ILE A 234 -14.76 1.39 17.28
CA ILE A 234 -13.74 1.63 16.27
C ILE A 234 -14.17 1.04 14.93
N GLY A 235 -13.65 1.58 13.83
CA GLY A 235 -13.83 1.03 12.48
C GLY A 235 -12.52 0.99 11.70
N PHE A 236 -12.40 0.01 10.78
CA PHE A 236 -11.27 -0.15 9.87
C PHE A 236 -11.74 -0.37 8.44
N ALA A 237 -11.20 0.38 7.51
CA ALA A 237 -11.43 0.23 6.08
C ALA A 237 -10.15 -0.21 5.38
N TYR A 238 -10.27 -1.24 4.56
CA TYR A 238 -9.17 -1.75 3.75
C TYR A 238 -9.33 -1.34 2.28
N ASP A 239 -8.28 -1.43 1.50
CA ASP A 239 -8.36 -1.37 0.04
C ASP A 239 -8.53 -2.77 -0.58
N GLY A 240 -8.55 -2.87 -1.90
CA GLY A 240 -8.94 -4.09 -2.60
C GLY A 240 -8.07 -5.31 -2.31
N ASP A 241 -6.78 -5.16 -2.06
CA ASP A 241 -5.84 -6.25 -1.70
C ASP A 241 -5.35 -6.17 -0.26
N ALA A 242 -5.93 -5.24 0.52
CA ALA A 242 -5.77 -5.09 1.97
C ALA A 242 -4.30 -4.89 2.43
N ASP A 243 -3.48 -4.24 1.60
CA ASP A 243 -2.16 -3.77 2.00
C ASP A 243 -2.24 -2.40 2.72
N ARG A 244 -3.44 -1.76 2.73
CA ARG A 244 -3.74 -0.49 3.39
C ARG A 244 -4.86 -0.61 4.41
N CYS A 245 -4.78 0.25 5.44
CA CYS A 245 -5.81 0.42 6.46
C CYS A 245 -5.99 1.90 6.81
N ILE A 246 -7.23 2.38 6.80
CA ILE A 246 -7.63 3.65 7.39
C ILE A 246 -8.61 3.36 8.52
N ALA A 247 -8.44 4.00 9.66
CA ALA A 247 -9.29 3.78 10.82
C ALA A 247 -10.27 4.94 11.07
N VAL A 248 -11.32 4.64 11.82
CA VAL A 248 -12.31 5.62 12.30
C VAL A 248 -12.53 5.39 13.79
N ASP A 249 -12.45 6.44 14.59
CA ASP A 249 -12.75 6.36 16.00
C ASP A 249 -14.27 6.38 16.29
N HIS A 250 -14.65 6.14 17.53
CA HIS A 250 -16.06 6.10 17.97
C HIS A 250 -16.83 7.42 17.77
N ARG A 251 -16.13 8.54 17.54
CA ARG A 251 -16.73 9.86 17.24
C ARG A 251 -16.86 10.13 15.76
N GLY A 252 -16.37 9.23 14.91
CA GLY A 252 -16.34 9.41 13.47
C GLY A 252 -15.14 10.23 12.98
N ASN A 253 -14.09 10.43 13.77
CA ASN A 253 -12.87 11.04 13.29
C ASN A 253 -12.07 10.04 12.46
N ILE A 254 -11.58 10.49 11.32
CA ILE A 254 -10.72 9.69 10.44
C ILE A 254 -9.30 9.68 11.03
N ILE A 255 -8.75 8.49 11.12
CA ILE A 255 -7.38 8.22 11.55
C ILE A 255 -6.65 7.62 10.36
N ASP A 256 -5.99 8.48 9.60
CA ASP A 256 -5.22 8.12 8.40
C ASP A 256 -3.86 7.48 8.75
N GLY A 257 -3.07 7.14 7.73
CA GLY A 257 -1.78 6.48 7.92
C GLY A 257 -0.81 7.29 8.78
N ASP A 258 -0.84 8.61 8.70
CA ASP A 258 0.02 9.47 9.52
C ASP A 258 -0.34 9.38 11.00
N LYS A 259 -1.63 9.46 11.34
CA LYS A 259 -2.11 9.26 12.71
C LYS A 259 -1.87 7.84 13.21
N ILE A 260 -2.01 6.85 12.32
CA ILE A 260 -1.70 5.45 12.66
C ILE A 260 -0.22 5.29 12.99
N MET A 261 0.68 5.87 12.18
CA MET A 261 2.12 5.86 12.45
C MET A 261 2.47 6.56 13.76
N TYR A 262 1.82 7.68 14.07
CA TYR A 262 1.98 8.37 15.35
C TYR A 262 1.56 7.49 16.53
N VAL A 263 0.35 6.93 16.49
CA VAL A 263 -0.20 6.10 17.58
C VAL A 263 0.64 4.84 17.77
N CYS A 264 0.94 4.12 16.69
CA CYS A 264 1.69 2.86 16.76
C CYS A 264 3.17 3.09 17.05
N GLY A 265 3.79 4.15 16.52
CA GLY A 265 5.17 4.52 16.80
C GLY A 265 5.37 4.85 18.28
N LYS A 266 4.48 5.64 18.87
CA LYS A 266 4.47 5.94 20.30
C LYS A 266 4.29 4.67 21.13
N TYR A 267 3.33 3.82 20.77
CA TYR A 267 3.09 2.55 21.44
C TYR A 267 4.33 1.64 21.41
N LEU A 268 4.94 1.46 20.22
CA LEU A 268 6.16 0.65 20.08
C LEU A 268 7.32 1.20 20.89
N ARG A 269 7.47 2.51 20.98
CA ARG A 269 8.50 3.14 21.82
C ARG A 269 8.28 2.82 23.30
N GLU A 270 7.06 2.96 23.80
CA GLU A 270 6.71 2.65 25.20
C GLU A 270 6.98 1.17 25.54
N LYS A 271 6.84 0.27 24.56
CA LYS A 271 7.18 -1.15 24.68
C LYS A 271 8.66 -1.46 24.50
N GLY A 272 9.50 -0.49 24.18
CA GLY A 272 10.92 -0.70 23.86
C GLY A 272 11.13 -1.48 22.55
N GLN A 273 10.18 -1.39 21.62
CA GLN A 273 10.15 -2.10 20.33
C GLN A 273 10.33 -1.16 19.12
N LEU A 274 10.50 0.13 19.34
CA LEU A 274 10.81 1.09 18.28
C LEU A 274 12.33 1.15 18.07
N ASN A 275 12.83 0.36 17.11
CA ASN A 275 14.25 0.31 16.80
C ASN A 275 14.79 1.69 16.41
N ARG A 276 15.95 2.07 16.98
CA ARG A 276 16.58 3.37 16.78
C ARG A 276 15.65 4.58 17.07
N ASN A 277 14.58 4.34 17.81
CA ASN A 277 13.60 5.37 18.16
C ASN A 277 13.03 6.13 16.93
N THR A 278 12.91 5.47 15.76
CA THR A 278 12.65 6.11 14.47
C THR A 278 11.39 5.54 13.79
N VAL A 279 10.59 6.43 13.21
CA VAL A 279 9.46 6.11 12.30
C VAL A 279 9.85 6.51 10.87
N VAL A 280 9.67 5.62 9.90
CA VAL A 280 9.93 5.92 8.48
C VAL A 280 8.65 6.38 7.79
N THR A 281 8.72 7.49 7.08
CA THR A 281 7.57 8.08 6.39
C THR A 281 7.99 8.63 5.03
N THR A 282 7.10 9.28 4.30
CA THR A 282 7.41 9.92 3.02
C THR A 282 7.33 11.43 3.12
N VAL A 283 7.94 12.13 2.17
CA VAL A 283 7.84 13.60 2.06
C VAL A 283 6.39 14.12 1.94
N MET A 284 5.41 13.24 1.74
CA MET A 284 3.98 13.60 1.66
C MET A 284 3.23 13.48 2.98
N SER A 285 3.83 12.91 4.02
CA SER A 285 3.19 12.88 5.35
C SER A 285 2.96 14.27 5.88
N ASN A 286 1.85 14.46 6.60
CA ASN A 286 1.43 15.77 7.11
C ASN A 286 2.45 16.36 8.09
N LEU A 287 2.69 17.66 8.02
CA LEU A 287 3.57 18.40 8.94
C LEU A 287 3.23 18.11 10.42
N GLY A 288 1.95 17.86 10.71
CA GLY A 288 1.49 17.50 12.03
C GLY A 288 2.07 16.19 12.56
N LEU A 289 2.37 15.21 11.70
CA LEU A 289 3.07 13.99 12.09
C LEU A 289 4.49 14.32 12.58
N TYR A 290 5.28 15.06 11.80
CA TYR A 290 6.65 15.41 12.15
C TYR A 290 6.73 16.15 13.47
N LYS A 291 5.93 17.22 13.62
CA LYS A 291 5.87 18.00 14.86
C LYS A 291 5.41 17.17 16.06
N SER A 292 4.53 16.21 15.85
CA SER A 292 4.06 15.33 16.93
C SER A 292 5.11 14.31 17.33
N LEU A 293 5.86 13.74 16.38
CA LEU A 293 6.98 12.85 16.68
C LEU A 293 8.10 13.60 17.41
N GLU A 294 8.48 14.81 16.95
CA GLU A 294 9.47 15.66 17.61
C GLU A 294 9.09 15.98 19.05
N ARG A 295 7.84 16.36 19.29
CA ARG A 295 7.33 16.63 20.65
C ARG A 295 7.42 15.40 21.57
N GLU A 296 7.19 14.21 21.01
CA GLU A 296 7.35 12.95 21.74
C GLU A 296 8.82 12.51 21.85
N GLY A 297 9.76 13.18 21.19
CA GLY A 297 11.17 12.78 21.14
C GLY A 297 11.36 11.48 20.35
N ILE A 298 10.57 11.26 19.31
CA ILE A 298 10.69 10.19 18.33
C ILE A 298 11.30 10.75 17.06
N ASP A 299 12.35 10.13 16.57
CA ASP A 299 13.00 10.49 15.33
C ASP A 299 12.18 10.01 14.12
N TYR A 300 12.39 10.64 12.96
CA TYR A 300 11.75 10.19 11.72
C TYR A 300 12.70 10.29 10.52
N GLU A 301 12.48 9.40 9.56
CA GLU A 301 13.12 9.42 8.26
C GLU A 301 12.09 9.71 7.17
N GLN A 302 12.44 10.55 6.20
CA GLN A 302 11.58 10.89 5.07
C GLN A 302 12.13 10.28 3.79
N THR A 303 11.34 9.44 3.14
CA THR A 303 11.68 8.88 1.83
C THR A 303 10.95 9.62 0.71
N ALA A 304 11.31 9.33 -0.53
CA ALA A 304 10.48 9.65 -1.68
C ALA A 304 9.12 8.92 -1.59
N VAL A 305 8.11 9.43 -2.31
CA VAL A 305 6.76 8.83 -2.34
C VAL A 305 6.81 7.46 -3.01
N GLY A 306 6.27 6.47 -2.32
CA GLY A 306 6.17 5.08 -2.76
C GLY A 306 6.59 4.10 -1.67
N ASP A 307 5.76 3.11 -1.44
CA ASP A 307 5.94 2.06 -0.45
C ASP A 307 7.28 1.31 -0.57
N LYS A 308 7.80 1.18 -1.80
CA LYS A 308 9.10 0.59 -2.09
C LYS A 308 10.23 1.32 -1.35
N TYR A 309 10.24 2.66 -1.41
CA TYR A 309 11.30 3.46 -0.77
C TYR A 309 11.21 3.39 0.76
N VAL A 310 9.99 3.34 1.31
CA VAL A 310 9.78 3.13 2.75
C VAL A 310 10.32 1.77 3.16
N ALA A 311 9.96 0.69 2.44
CA ALA A 311 10.39 -0.66 2.74
C ALA A 311 11.92 -0.81 2.63
N GLU A 312 12.55 -0.27 1.59
CA GLU A 312 14.01 -0.27 1.39
C GLU A 312 14.72 0.43 2.56
N ASN A 313 14.29 1.65 2.92
CA ASN A 313 14.88 2.41 4.02
C ASN A 313 14.73 1.67 5.38
N MET A 314 13.54 1.10 5.64
CA MET A 314 13.30 0.32 6.85
C MET A 314 14.21 -0.91 6.95
N MET A 315 14.42 -1.61 5.84
CA MET A 315 15.26 -2.80 5.79
C MET A 315 16.74 -2.46 6.01
N GLU A 316 17.26 -1.47 5.29
CA GLU A 316 18.65 -1.03 5.37
C GLU A 316 19.04 -0.56 6.76
N ASN A 317 18.11 0.09 7.47
CA ASN A 317 18.33 0.68 8.78
C ASN A 317 17.75 -0.13 9.93
N ASN A 318 17.08 -1.25 9.66
CA ASN A 318 16.41 -2.10 10.66
C ASN A 318 15.39 -1.32 11.50
N TYR A 319 14.54 -0.50 10.87
CA TYR A 319 13.47 0.23 11.52
C TYR A 319 12.23 -0.64 11.73
N SER A 320 11.47 -0.38 12.82
CA SER A 320 10.33 -1.21 13.25
C SER A 320 9.02 -0.88 12.56
N ILE A 321 8.80 0.40 12.22
CA ILE A 321 7.55 0.89 11.63
C ILE A 321 7.85 1.95 10.59
N GLY A 322 7.11 1.91 9.51
CA GLY A 322 7.08 2.97 8.50
C GLY A 322 5.85 2.84 7.62
N GLY A 323 5.58 3.88 6.83
CA GLY A 323 4.43 3.86 5.96
C GLY A 323 4.12 5.18 5.27
N GLU A 324 2.91 5.27 4.78
CA GLU A 324 2.39 6.40 4.03
C GLU A 324 1.04 6.87 4.61
N GLN A 325 0.69 8.13 4.41
CA GLN A 325 -0.62 8.69 4.77
C GLN A 325 -1.79 7.88 4.20
N SER A 326 -1.61 7.24 3.05
CA SER A 326 -2.59 6.35 2.41
C SER A 326 -3.00 5.12 3.23
N GLY A 327 -2.31 4.85 4.36
CA GLY A 327 -2.56 3.72 5.24
C GLY A 327 -1.76 2.45 4.90
N HIS A 328 -0.80 2.52 3.98
CA HIS A 328 0.17 1.45 3.75
C HIS A 328 1.21 1.48 4.86
N ILE A 329 1.04 0.65 5.89
CA ILE A 329 1.88 0.63 7.09
C ILE A 329 2.60 -0.72 7.20
N ILE A 330 3.91 -0.66 7.39
CA ILE A 330 4.80 -1.81 7.54
C ILE A 330 5.21 -1.92 8.99
N PHE A 331 5.01 -3.10 9.58
CA PHE A 331 5.58 -3.49 10.87
C PHE A 331 6.64 -4.58 10.61
N SER A 332 7.90 -4.20 10.48
CA SER A 332 8.98 -5.06 9.98
C SER A 332 9.18 -6.36 10.76
N ARG A 333 8.81 -6.37 12.05
CA ARG A 333 8.84 -7.57 12.89
C ARG A 333 7.88 -8.66 12.39
N TYR A 334 6.78 -8.29 11.74
CA TYR A 334 5.68 -9.19 11.41
C TYR A 334 5.45 -9.33 9.90
N SER A 335 5.67 -8.27 9.14
CA SER A 335 5.40 -8.23 7.70
C SER A 335 6.53 -7.54 6.94
N ALA A 336 6.82 -8.01 5.73
CA ALA A 336 7.81 -7.40 4.82
C ALA A 336 7.19 -6.31 3.91
N THR A 337 5.88 -6.14 3.96
CA THR A 337 5.12 -5.16 3.18
C THR A 337 4.01 -4.57 4.04
N GLY A 338 3.31 -3.55 3.55
CA GLY A 338 2.11 -3.03 4.21
C GLY A 338 1.07 -4.12 4.42
N ASP A 339 0.43 -4.10 5.58
CA ASP A 339 -0.57 -5.08 5.97
C ASP A 339 -1.70 -4.38 6.73
N GLY A 340 -2.83 -4.19 6.04
CA GLY A 340 -3.96 -3.46 6.60
C GLY A 340 -4.61 -4.18 7.78
N ILE A 341 -4.70 -5.52 7.73
CA ILE A 341 -5.29 -6.28 8.83
C ILE A 341 -4.35 -6.27 10.04
N LEU A 342 -3.07 -6.50 9.85
CA LEU A 342 -2.06 -6.35 10.90
C LEU A 342 -2.09 -4.95 11.52
N THR A 343 -2.16 -3.91 10.69
CA THR A 343 -2.25 -2.52 11.14
C THR A 343 -3.45 -2.30 12.06
N SER A 344 -4.61 -2.82 11.68
CA SER A 344 -5.82 -2.74 12.51
C SER A 344 -5.66 -3.49 13.86
N LEU A 345 -4.97 -4.63 13.85
CA LEU A 345 -4.66 -5.37 15.09
C LEU A 345 -3.69 -4.63 15.99
N MET A 346 -2.67 -3.97 15.44
CA MET A 346 -1.71 -3.18 16.21
C MET A 346 -2.36 -1.95 16.86
N ILE A 347 -3.30 -1.31 16.17
CA ILE A 347 -4.12 -0.22 16.74
C ILE A 347 -4.98 -0.75 17.89
N MET A 348 -5.66 -1.89 17.70
CA MET A 348 -6.47 -2.51 18.73
C MET A 348 -5.65 -2.89 19.97
N GLU A 349 -4.46 -3.47 19.75
CA GLU A 349 -3.53 -3.82 20.81
C GLU A 349 -3.11 -2.59 21.62
N ALA A 350 -2.76 -1.47 20.94
CA ALA A 350 -2.44 -0.21 21.59
C ALA A 350 -3.61 0.33 22.45
N CYS A 351 -4.83 0.28 21.90
CA CYS A 351 -6.03 0.72 22.63
C CYS A 351 -6.30 -0.11 23.90
N VAL A 352 -6.20 -1.44 23.78
CA VAL A 352 -6.50 -2.35 24.89
C VAL A 352 -5.43 -2.27 25.97
N ASP A 353 -4.16 -2.31 25.58
CA ASP A 353 -3.04 -2.29 26.52
C ASP A 353 -2.95 -0.97 27.30
N GLN A 354 -3.17 0.16 26.63
CA GLN A 354 -3.17 1.49 27.25
C GLN A 354 -4.52 1.86 27.90
N LYS A 355 -5.54 1.01 27.77
CA LYS A 355 -6.91 1.25 28.27
C LYS A 355 -7.47 2.60 27.82
N ALA A 356 -7.20 2.96 26.56
CA ALA A 356 -7.58 4.22 25.95
C ALA A 356 -8.35 4.00 24.66
N THR A 357 -9.19 4.95 24.27
CA THR A 357 -9.85 4.92 22.98
C THR A 357 -8.89 5.38 21.88
N LEU A 358 -9.14 4.98 20.62
CA LEU A 358 -8.35 5.49 19.49
C LEU A 358 -8.40 7.02 19.38
N CYS A 359 -9.55 7.62 19.73
CA CYS A 359 -9.68 9.07 19.83
C CYS A 359 -8.69 9.68 20.84
N ASP A 360 -8.52 9.06 22.02
CA ASP A 360 -7.58 9.55 23.03
C ASP A 360 -6.11 9.40 22.59
N LEU A 361 -5.78 8.31 21.93
CA LEU A 361 -4.42 8.05 21.48
C LEU A 361 -3.99 8.99 20.32
N ALA A 362 -4.92 9.33 19.43
CA ALA A 362 -4.64 10.15 18.26
C ALA A 362 -4.81 11.67 18.47
N LYS A 363 -5.43 12.12 19.58
CA LYS A 363 -5.84 13.52 19.78
C LYS A 363 -4.68 14.52 19.77
N GLU A 364 -3.50 14.10 20.21
CA GLU A 364 -2.33 14.97 20.34
C GLU A 364 -1.67 15.27 18.97
N MET A 365 -1.96 14.47 17.93
CA MET A 365 -1.50 14.77 16.59
C MET A 365 -2.48 15.73 15.90
N LYS A 366 -2.09 17.01 15.81
CA LYS A 366 -2.82 18.01 15.07
C LYS A 366 -2.52 17.88 13.58
N VAL A 367 -3.57 17.74 12.75
CA VAL A 367 -3.44 17.75 11.29
C VAL A 367 -3.40 19.20 10.81
N TYR A 368 -2.40 19.52 10.00
CA TYR A 368 -2.31 20.82 9.32
C TYR A 368 -3.16 20.80 8.05
N PRO A 369 -3.95 21.86 7.78
CA PRO A 369 -4.57 22.07 6.48
C PRO A 369 -3.56 21.92 5.36
N GLN A 370 -3.98 21.28 4.28
CA GLN A 370 -3.13 20.98 3.11
C GLN A 370 -3.87 21.32 1.82
N LEU A 371 -3.23 22.03 0.92
CA LEU A 371 -3.71 22.27 -0.43
C LEU A 371 -2.68 21.75 -1.44
N LEU A 372 -3.12 20.86 -2.32
CA LEU A 372 -2.36 20.35 -3.45
C LEU A 372 -2.96 20.86 -4.75
N ARG A 373 -2.18 21.58 -5.55
CA ARG A 373 -2.57 22.00 -6.91
C ARG A 373 -1.71 21.28 -7.95
N ASN A 374 -2.36 20.65 -8.90
CA ASN A 374 -1.71 20.07 -10.07
C ASN A 374 -1.67 21.12 -11.18
N VAL A 375 -0.48 21.51 -11.60
CA VAL A 375 -0.25 22.52 -12.63
C VAL A 375 0.29 21.83 -13.88
N ARG A 376 -0.47 21.88 -14.98
CA ARG A 376 -0.03 21.31 -16.26
C ARG A 376 1.02 22.22 -16.88
N VAL A 377 2.17 21.64 -17.28
CA VAL A 377 3.28 22.37 -17.85
C VAL A 377 3.76 21.75 -19.16
N SER A 378 4.34 22.57 -20.04
CA SER A 378 4.91 22.10 -21.29
C SER A 378 6.16 21.25 -21.09
N ASP A 379 7.01 21.64 -20.14
CA ASP A 379 8.22 20.92 -19.75
C ASP A 379 8.46 21.06 -18.25
N LYS A 380 8.49 19.93 -17.53
CA LYS A 380 8.61 19.89 -16.07
C LYS A 380 9.96 20.43 -15.58
N LYS A 381 11.03 20.08 -16.30
CA LYS A 381 12.37 20.48 -15.92
C LYS A 381 12.56 22.00 -16.07
N THR A 382 12.15 22.54 -17.21
CA THR A 382 12.17 23.99 -17.45
C THR A 382 11.37 24.75 -16.41
N ALA A 383 10.19 24.24 -16.01
CA ALA A 383 9.37 24.89 -15.01
C ALA A 383 10.02 24.92 -13.62
N LEU A 384 10.65 23.84 -13.18
CA LEU A 384 11.32 23.76 -11.88
C LEU A 384 12.69 24.46 -11.87
N GLU A 385 13.36 24.57 -13.00
CA GLU A 385 14.65 25.27 -13.11
C GLU A 385 14.51 26.79 -13.31
N ASN A 386 13.28 27.31 -13.56
CA ASN A 386 13.03 28.73 -13.71
C ASN A 386 13.34 29.49 -12.41
N GLU A 387 14.23 30.48 -12.50
CA GLU A 387 14.74 31.23 -11.33
C GLU A 387 13.63 32.03 -10.59
N LYS A 388 12.61 32.53 -11.29
CA LYS A 388 11.49 33.24 -10.65
C LYS A 388 10.59 32.28 -9.88
N VAL A 389 10.38 31.07 -10.42
CA VAL A 389 9.62 30.00 -9.74
C VAL A 389 10.37 29.56 -8.48
N LYS A 390 11.67 29.33 -8.56
CA LYS A 390 12.51 29.01 -7.38
C LYS A 390 12.41 30.09 -6.31
N THR A 391 12.58 31.37 -6.72
CA THR A 391 12.47 32.49 -5.80
C THR A 391 11.08 32.57 -5.13
N ALA A 392 10.00 32.29 -5.88
CA ALA A 392 8.66 32.28 -5.31
C ALA A 392 8.48 31.12 -4.29
N ILE A 393 9.04 29.95 -4.58
CA ILE A 393 9.02 28.80 -3.66
C ILE A 393 9.79 29.13 -2.37
N GLU A 394 11.01 29.70 -2.49
CA GLU A 394 11.83 30.09 -1.36
C GLU A 394 11.15 31.18 -0.51
N ALA A 395 10.54 32.18 -1.14
CA ALA A 395 9.79 33.21 -0.43
C ALA A 395 8.56 32.67 0.30
N ALA A 396 7.85 31.71 -0.31
CA ALA A 396 6.74 31.02 0.35
C ALA A 396 7.23 30.18 1.54
N ALA A 397 8.34 29.46 1.39
CA ALA A 397 8.93 28.65 2.45
C ALA A 397 9.38 29.52 3.63
N GLU A 398 10.07 30.65 3.36
CA GLU A 398 10.50 31.59 4.39
C GLU A 398 9.31 32.21 5.14
N ALA A 399 8.26 32.59 4.42
CA ALA A 399 7.06 33.18 5.00
C ALA A 399 6.22 32.20 5.83
N LEU A 400 6.23 30.91 5.47
CA LEU A 400 5.58 29.83 6.23
C LEU A 400 6.34 29.50 7.53
N GLY A 401 7.68 29.60 7.50
CA GLY A 401 8.54 29.30 8.65
C GLY A 401 8.27 27.92 9.24
N ASP A 402 8.28 27.82 10.56
CA ASP A 402 8.02 26.57 11.27
C ASP A 402 6.53 26.16 11.28
N ASP A 403 5.60 27.09 10.99
CA ASP A 403 4.16 26.83 11.04
C ASP A 403 3.54 26.37 9.72
N GLY A 404 4.39 26.07 8.72
CA GLY A 404 3.94 25.53 7.46
C GLY A 404 5.09 25.00 6.62
N ARG A 405 4.77 24.47 5.46
CA ARG A 405 5.76 24.05 4.45
C ARG A 405 5.18 24.11 3.05
N ILE A 406 6.08 24.25 2.08
CA ILE A 406 5.75 24.11 0.67
C ILE A 406 6.59 22.98 0.06
N LEU A 407 5.95 22.14 -0.76
CA LEU A 407 6.59 21.06 -1.51
C LEU A 407 6.18 21.17 -2.97
N VAL A 408 7.15 21.41 -3.84
CA VAL A 408 6.93 21.47 -5.29
C VAL A 408 7.71 20.35 -5.96
N ARG A 409 7.01 19.50 -6.73
CA ARG A 409 7.63 18.33 -7.35
C ARG A 409 6.99 17.95 -8.67
N GLU A 410 7.72 17.20 -9.48
CA GLU A 410 7.20 16.60 -10.70
C GLU A 410 6.20 15.47 -10.42
N SER A 411 5.20 15.34 -11.29
CA SER A 411 4.43 14.09 -11.40
C SER A 411 5.27 13.04 -12.13
N GLY A 412 5.30 11.81 -11.60
CA GLY A 412 6.05 10.70 -12.23
C GLY A 412 5.46 10.26 -13.58
N THR A 413 4.16 10.41 -13.78
CA THR A 413 3.42 9.82 -14.92
C THR A 413 2.77 10.84 -15.84
N GLU A 414 2.56 12.06 -15.39
CA GLU A 414 1.83 13.10 -16.11
C GLU A 414 2.69 14.36 -16.34
N PRO A 415 2.42 15.19 -17.34
CA PRO A 415 3.11 16.45 -17.58
C PRO A 415 2.63 17.54 -16.60
N LEU A 416 2.78 17.28 -15.30
CA LEU A 416 2.30 18.12 -14.21
C LEU A 416 3.43 18.43 -13.23
N ILE A 417 3.41 19.65 -12.71
CA ILE A 417 4.07 20.04 -11.46
C ILE A 417 3.02 20.03 -10.34
N ARG A 418 3.35 19.43 -9.22
CA ARG A 418 2.52 19.37 -8.03
C ARG A 418 3.02 20.39 -7.03
N VAL A 419 2.21 21.41 -6.76
CA VAL A 419 2.47 22.44 -5.75
C VAL A 419 1.61 22.13 -4.53
N MET A 420 2.24 21.76 -3.42
CA MET A 420 1.58 21.45 -2.17
C MET A 420 2.04 22.43 -1.08
N VAL A 421 1.07 22.96 -0.34
CA VAL A 421 1.32 23.79 0.85
C VAL A 421 0.54 23.21 2.03
N GLU A 422 1.20 23.12 3.16
CA GLU A 422 0.60 22.89 4.48
C GLU A 422 0.83 24.12 5.34
N ALA A 423 -0.20 24.57 6.04
CA ALA A 423 -0.13 25.77 6.88
C ALA A 423 -1.15 25.69 8.04
N GLY A 424 -1.08 26.66 8.94
CA GLY A 424 -1.98 26.73 10.10
C GLY A 424 -3.45 26.93 9.77
N THR A 425 -3.79 27.43 8.55
CA THR A 425 -5.15 27.66 8.04
C THR A 425 -5.24 27.39 6.54
N ASP A 426 -6.45 27.05 6.06
CA ASP A 426 -6.73 26.87 4.64
C ASP A 426 -6.42 28.14 3.81
N ASP A 427 -6.73 29.33 4.33
CA ASP A 427 -6.44 30.61 3.66
C ASP A 427 -4.95 30.79 3.39
N LEU A 428 -4.09 30.39 4.32
CA LEU A 428 -2.63 30.43 4.13
C LEU A 428 -2.19 29.40 3.08
N CYS A 429 -2.78 28.23 3.05
CA CYS A 429 -2.51 27.23 2.02
C CYS A 429 -2.83 27.78 0.63
N HIS A 430 -4.01 28.37 0.45
CA HIS A 430 -4.41 29.01 -0.80
C HIS A 430 -3.45 30.13 -1.20
N LYS A 431 -3.18 31.07 -0.30
CA LYS A 431 -2.28 32.21 -0.54
C LYS A 431 -0.94 31.79 -1.10
N TYR A 432 -0.30 30.79 -0.50
CA TYR A 432 1.06 30.39 -0.90
C TYR A 432 1.10 29.45 -2.10
N VAL A 433 0.07 28.61 -2.30
CA VAL A 433 -0.07 27.87 -3.55
C VAL A 433 -0.25 28.83 -4.72
N ASP A 434 -1.18 29.80 -4.60
CA ASP A 434 -1.46 30.78 -5.65
C ASP A 434 -0.22 31.62 -5.96
N SER A 435 0.54 32.05 -4.96
CA SER A 435 1.76 32.86 -5.18
C SER A 435 2.80 32.18 -6.06
N VAL A 436 2.90 30.84 -6.01
CA VAL A 436 3.82 30.08 -6.87
C VAL A 436 3.20 29.79 -8.23
N VAL A 437 1.91 29.44 -8.28
CA VAL A 437 1.21 29.15 -9.53
C VAL A 437 1.11 30.40 -10.41
N ASP A 438 0.78 31.56 -9.83
CA ASP A 438 0.72 32.85 -10.55
C ASP A 438 2.06 33.20 -11.22
N VAL A 439 3.19 32.91 -10.56
CA VAL A 439 4.51 33.09 -11.17
C VAL A 439 4.73 32.10 -12.31
N MET A 440 4.30 30.85 -12.19
CA MET A 440 4.41 29.88 -13.29
C MET A 440 3.56 30.29 -14.50
N GLU A 441 2.36 30.87 -14.27
CA GLU A 441 1.50 31.41 -15.31
C GLU A 441 2.12 32.65 -15.98
N ALA A 442 2.64 33.61 -15.18
CA ALA A 442 3.28 34.82 -15.67
C ALA A 442 4.55 34.57 -16.54
N GLU A 443 5.26 33.47 -16.24
CA GLU A 443 6.41 33.02 -17.02
C GLU A 443 6.01 32.15 -18.25
N GLY A 444 4.71 31.94 -18.50
CA GLY A 444 4.21 31.19 -19.64
C GLY A 444 4.54 29.67 -19.61
N LEU A 445 4.75 29.13 -18.42
CA LEU A 445 5.11 27.72 -18.21
C LEU A 445 3.90 26.80 -18.15
N VAL A 446 2.73 27.36 -17.84
CA VAL A 446 1.45 26.62 -17.71
C VAL A 446 0.81 26.44 -19.07
N VAL A 447 0.27 25.25 -19.32
CA VAL A 447 -0.52 24.91 -20.51
C VAL A 447 -1.92 24.50 -20.09
N GLU A 448 -2.94 24.85 -20.93
CA GLU A 448 -4.34 24.53 -20.68
C GLU A 448 -4.64 23.00 -20.68
#